data_f0ed1823e5a08967fc16e2022cb4eed2
#
_entry.id   f0ed1823e5a08967fc16e2022cb4eed2
#
_cell.length_a   1.000
_cell.length_b   1.000
_cell.length_c   1.000
_cell.angle_alpha   90.00
_cell.angle_beta   90.00
_cell.angle_gamma   90.00
#
_symmetry.space_group_name_H-M   'P 1'
#
loop_
_entity.id
_entity.type
_entity.pdbx_description
1 polymer ?
#
loop_
_entity_poly.entity_id
_entity_poly.type
_entity_poly.pdbx_seq_one_letter_code
_entity_poly.pdbx_strand_id
1 'polypeptide(L)'
;QQRYLMFALFDQRSGLLKRSLVGVDREALYEAVRAGLRNEDGRARSAIETVYRQLSYEEIEPLLPAIHQAVVNPAPSGIMFADGIRLSGLGVLAKQRIAEGMPLCIDTIEIDRWGMDNRIKKCLEALQIYGGAAKPLLPRLEELETKLRTHRDAKKFQAHIGLLGKTIMVIRSDSNPPELRPLPRG
;
A
#
# COMPACT_ATOMS: atom_id res chain seq x y z
N GLN A 1 3.20 26.45 -4.02
CA GLN A 1 4.69 26.29 -4.08
C GLN A 1 5.13 24.88 -3.66
N GLN A 2 4.71 24.36 -2.50
CA GLN A 2 5.08 23.01 -2.03
C GLN A 2 4.83 21.91 -3.07
N ARG A 3 3.69 21.94 -3.77
CA ARG A 3 3.34 20.97 -4.80
C ARG A 3 4.39 20.92 -5.92
N TYR A 4 4.85 22.07 -6.40
CA TYR A 4 5.85 22.13 -7.48
C TYR A 4 7.21 21.59 -7.02
N LEU A 5 7.61 21.90 -5.79
CA LEU A 5 8.81 21.33 -5.18
C LEU A 5 8.73 19.81 -5.03
N MET A 6 7.58 19.30 -4.58
CA MET A 6 7.33 17.85 -4.48
C MET A 6 7.47 17.16 -5.84
N PHE A 7 6.89 17.73 -6.91
CA PHE A 7 7.06 17.17 -8.25
C PHE A 7 8.49 17.29 -8.76
N ALA A 8 9.15 18.42 -8.55
CA ALA A 8 10.54 18.61 -8.97
C ALA A 8 11.49 17.60 -8.30
N LEU A 9 11.23 17.24 -7.04
CA LEU A 9 12.07 16.31 -6.29
C LEU A 9 11.70 14.84 -6.56
N PHE A 10 10.42 14.50 -6.57
CA PHE A 10 9.94 13.12 -6.46
C PHE A 10 9.16 12.59 -7.66
N ASP A 11 8.88 13.42 -8.68
CA ASP A 11 8.09 12.98 -9.84
C ASP A 11 8.69 11.73 -10.50
N GLN A 12 7.80 10.81 -10.92
CA GLN A 12 8.21 9.53 -11.49
C GLN A 12 8.99 9.65 -12.79
N ARG A 13 8.84 10.74 -13.54
CA ARG A 13 9.46 10.94 -14.85
C ARG A 13 10.66 11.85 -14.79
N SER A 14 10.58 12.92 -14.03
CA SER A 14 11.53 14.04 -14.04
C SER A 14 12.13 14.40 -12.69
N GLY A 15 11.66 13.79 -11.57
CA GLY A 15 12.10 14.14 -10.23
C GLY A 15 13.61 13.93 -10.01
N LEU A 16 14.28 14.88 -9.38
CA LEU A 16 15.72 14.84 -9.14
C LEU A 16 16.15 13.62 -8.32
N LEU A 17 15.35 13.23 -7.31
CA LEU A 17 15.62 12.10 -6.42
C LEU A 17 15.25 10.73 -7.01
N LYS A 18 14.72 10.69 -8.22
CA LYS A 18 14.37 9.43 -8.90
C LYS A 18 15.58 8.57 -9.20
N ARG A 19 16.71 9.18 -9.51
CA ARG A 19 17.88 8.48 -10.04
C ARG A 19 18.79 7.97 -8.94
N SER A 20 18.95 8.74 -7.87
CA SER A 20 19.84 8.39 -6.78
C SER A 20 19.52 9.20 -5.52
N LEU A 21 19.68 8.57 -4.37
CA LEU A 21 19.68 9.23 -3.05
C LEU A 21 21.10 9.38 -2.48
N VAL A 22 22.13 9.17 -3.28
CA VAL A 22 23.52 9.34 -2.87
C VAL A 22 23.76 10.81 -2.52
N GLY A 23 24.34 11.08 -1.34
CA GLY A 23 24.63 12.43 -0.85
C GLY A 23 23.41 13.20 -0.33
N VAL A 24 22.22 12.61 -0.34
CA VAL A 24 21.01 13.22 0.23
C VAL A 24 21.04 13.05 1.76
N ASP A 25 20.86 14.15 2.49
CA ASP A 25 20.65 14.14 3.93
C ASP A 25 19.39 13.33 4.27
N ARG A 26 19.54 12.28 5.08
CA ARG A 26 18.44 11.34 5.39
C ARG A 26 17.39 11.97 6.28
N GLU A 27 17.77 12.79 7.25
CA GLU A 27 16.80 13.45 8.13
C GLU A 27 15.96 14.45 7.35
N ALA A 28 16.58 15.29 6.52
CA ALA A 28 15.87 16.20 5.63
C ALA A 28 14.97 15.46 4.64
N LEU A 29 15.39 14.30 4.12
CA LEU A 29 14.57 13.45 3.25
C LEU A 29 13.36 12.92 4.00
N TYR A 30 13.53 12.40 5.21
CA TYR A 30 12.43 11.86 6.02
C TYR A 30 11.41 12.95 6.38
N GLU A 31 11.87 14.13 6.75
CA GLU A 31 11.00 15.29 6.98
C GLU A 31 10.17 15.64 5.74
N ALA A 32 10.81 15.73 4.58
CA ALA A 32 10.16 16.03 3.31
C ALA A 32 9.13 14.95 2.94
N VAL A 33 9.46 13.66 3.13
CA VAL A 33 8.54 12.55 2.87
C VAL A 33 7.36 12.59 3.83
N ARG A 34 7.57 12.79 5.14
CA ARG A 34 6.49 12.93 6.13
C ARG A 34 5.56 14.10 5.78
N ALA A 35 6.12 15.26 5.43
CA ALA A 35 5.34 16.41 5.01
C ALA A 35 4.52 16.14 3.74
N GLY A 36 5.13 15.48 2.78
CA GLY A 36 4.46 15.08 1.55
C GLY A 36 3.34 14.07 1.75
N LEU A 37 3.51 13.08 2.62
CA LEU A 37 2.47 12.10 2.97
C LEU A 37 1.26 12.72 3.68
N ARG A 38 1.43 13.87 4.34
CA ARG A 38 0.36 14.64 4.98
C ARG A 38 -0.32 15.62 4.03
N ASN A 39 0.18 15.77 2.80
CA ASN A 39 -0.38 16.73 1.85
C ASN A 39 -1.85 16.41 1.54
N GLU A 40 -2.69 17.43 1.41
CA GLU A 40 -4.12 17.27 1.10
C GLU A 40 -4.38 16.90 -0.37
N ASP A 41 -3.39 17.06 -1.24
CA ASP A 41 -3.47 16.66 -2.65
C ASP A 41 -2.90 15.24 -2.84
N GLY A 42 -3.76 14.27 -3.18
CA GLY A 42 -3.38 12.88 -3.44
C GLY A 42 -2.36 12.73 -4.57
N ARG A 43 -2.36 13.64 -5.53
CA ARG A 43 -1.35 13.67 -6.59
C ARG A 43 0.03 14.02 -6.03
N ALA A 44 0.11 14.97 -5.11
CA ALA A 44 1.36 15.29 -4.42
C ALA A 44 1.86 14.11 -3.58
N ARG A 45 0.96 13.44 -2.84
CA ARG A 45 1.31 12.22 -2.10
C ARG A 45 1.84 11.11 -3.01
N SER A 46 1.23 10.88 -4.17
CA SER A 46 1.63 9.80 -5.08
C SER A 46 3.05 9.98 -5.65
N ALA A 47 3.54 11.21 -5.72
CA ALA A 47 4.91 11.48 -6.18
C ALA A 47 5.97 10.85 -5.25
N ILE A 48 5.67 10.69 -3.96
CA ILE A 48 6.61 10.15 -2.97
C ILE A 48 6.81 8.64 -3.10
N GLU A 49 5.90 7.93 -3.73
CA GLU A 49 6.01 6.48 -3.94
C GLU A 49 7.35 6.08 -4.56
N THR A 50 7.94 6.92 -5.40
CA THR A 50 9.23 6.65 -6.03
C THR A 50 10.39 6.56 -5.05
N VAL A 51 10.30 7.25 -3.92
CA VAL A 51 11.34 7.24 -2.87
C VAL A 51 11.41 5.87 -2.20
N TYR A 52 10.26 5.25 -1.93
CA TYR A 52 10.20 3.95 -1.24
C TYR A 52 10.97 2.85 -1.95
N ARG A 53 11.11 2.95 -3.27
CA ARG A 53 11.84 1.96 -4.07
C ARG A 53 13.35 2.06 -3.93
N GLN A 54 13.85 3.14 -3.38
CA GLN A 54 15.27 3.44 -3.25
C GLN A 54 15.76 3.30 -1.81
N LEU A 55 14.84 3.21 -0.84
CA LEU A 55 15.17 3.04 0.56
C LEU A 55 15.39 1.57 0.89
N SER A 56 16.41 1.29 1.71
CA SER A 56 16.61 -0.03 2.29
C SER A 56 15.51 -0.37 3.30
N TYR A 57 15.57 -1.61 3.80
CA TYR A 57 14.65 -2.09 4.83
C TYR A 57 14.74 -1.24 6.11
N GLU A 58 15.94 -0.87 6.52
CA GLU A 58 16.22 -0.07 7.70
C GLU A 58 15.88 1.41 7.48
N GLU A 59 16.19 1.94 6.29
CA GLU A 59 15.94 3.33 5.95
C GLU A 59 14.45 3.70 5.91
N ILE A 60 13.57 2.74 5.61
CA ILE A 60 12.13 3.01 5.54
C ILE A 60 11.45 3.00 6.91
N GLU A 61 12.09 2.42 7.93
CA GLU A 61 11.50 2.24 9.26
C GLU A 61 11.02 3.55 9.91
N PRO A 62 11.79 4.66 9.89
CA PRO A 62 11.34 5.94 10.45
C PRO A 62 10.13 6.56 9.75
N LEU A 63 9.77 6.05 8.57
CA LEU A 63 8.65 6.52 7.76
C LEU A 63 7.38 5.69 7.94
N LEU A 64 7.46 4.49 8.54
CA LEU A 64 6.34 3.57 8.65
C LEU A 64 5.09 4.19 9.32
N PRO A 65 5.20 4.99 10.40
CA PRO A 65 4.04 5.64 10.97
C PRO A 65 3.34 6.61 10.01
N ALA A 66 4.12 7.39 9.26
CA ALA A 66 3.57 8.32 8.29
C ALA A 66 2.96 7.60 7.07
N ILE A 67 3.57 6.50 6.63
CA ILE A 67 3.04 5.64 5.56
C ILE A 67 1.71 5.02 6.01
N HIS A 68 1.65 4.47 7.21
CA HIS A 68 0.42 3.90 7.78
C HIS A 68 -0.69 4.96 7.83
N GLN A 69 -0.41 6.15 8.33
CA GLN A 69 -1.36 7.26 8.37
C GLN A 69 -1.87 7.64 6.96
N ALA A 70 -1.00 7.64 5.96
CA ALA A 70 -1.40 7.94 4.59
C ALA A 70 -2.27 6.83 3.95
N VAL A 71 -2.13 5.58 4.41
CA VAL A 71 -3.01 4.46 4.01
C VAL A 71 -4.38 4.60 4.65
N VAL A 72 -4.43 4.87 5.95
CA VAL A 72 -5.69 4.99 6.72
C VAL A 72 -6.46 6.25 6.32
N ASN A 73 -5.76 7.37 6.14
CA ASN A 73 -6.34 8.68 5.84
C ASN A 73 -6.01 9.10 4.39
N PRO A 74 -6.80 8.68 3.39
CA PRO A 74 -6.57 9.10 2.01
C PRO A 74 -6.67 10.62 1.89
N ALA A 75 -5.92 11.18 0.93
CA ALA A 75 -5.97 12.61 0.69
C ALA A 75 -7.38 13.06 0.28
N PRO A 76 -7.87 14.18 0.81
CA PRO A 76 -9.21 14.66 0.52
C PRO A 76 -9.40 15.13 -0.92
N SER A 77 -8.32 15.49 -1.61
CA SER A 77 -8.34 15.87 -3.02
C SER A 77 -7.47 14.95 -3.87
N GLY A 78 -7.61 15.02 -5.19
CA GLY A 78 -6.85 14.19 -6.11
C GLY A 78 -7.18 12.70 -5.97
N ILE A 79 -8.43 12.36 -5.74
CA ILE A 79 -8.94 11.01 -5.46
C ILE A 79 -8.45 9.96 -6.48
N MET A 80 -8.27 10.34 -7.75
CA MET A 80 -7.74 9.46 -8.78
C MET A 80 -6.30 8.97 -8.50
N PHE A 81 -5.55 9.71 -7.70
CA PHE A 81 -4.16 9.41 -7.34
C PHE A 81 -4.02 8.86 -5.91
N ALA A 82 -5.09 8.94 -5.10
CA ALA A 82 -5.06 8.51 -3.71
C ALA A 82 -4.73 7.01 -3.56
N ASP A 83 -5.18 6.19 -4.49
CA ASP A 83 -4.92 4.75 -4.47
C ASP A 83 -3.44 4.40 -4.67
N GLY A 84 -2.69 5.16 -5.44
CA GLY A 84 -1.27 4.91 -5.67
C GLY A 84 -0.50 4.82 -4.34
N ILE A 85 -0.61 5.86 -3.51
CA ILE A 85 0.09 5.89 -2.21
C ILE A 85 -0.46 4.89 -1.21
N ARG A 86 -1.78 4.64 -1.21
CA ARG A 86 -2.39 3.62 -0.33
C ARG A 86 -1.89 2.23 -0.66
N LEU A 87 -1.92 1.85 -1.94
CA LEU A 87 -1.54 0.51 -2.38
C LEU A 87 -0.03 0.27 -2.25
N SER A 88 0.80 1.27 -2.55
CA SER A 88 2.24 1.16 -2.32
C SER A 88 2.57 1.10 -0.82
N GLY A 89 1.88 1.89 0.00
CA GLY A 89 2.00 1.86 1.44
C GLY A 89 1.65 0.50 2.05
N LEU A 90 0.54 -0.13 1.61
CA LEU A 90 0.19 -1.50 2.01
C LEU A 90 1.29 -2.50 1.66
N GLY A 91 1.87 -2.39 0.45
CA GLY A 91 2.99 -3.23 0.04
C GLY A 91 4.24 -3.03 0.92
N VAL A 92 4.52 -1.80 1.34
CA VAL A 92 5.62 -1.49 2.27
C VAL A 92 5.34 -2.09 3.64
N LEU A 93 4.15 -1.84 4.22
CA LEU A 93 3.77 -2.38 5.53
C LEU A 93 3.84 -3.92 5.55
N ALA A 94 3.40 -4.59 4.48
CA ALA A 94 3.48 -6.04 4.36
C ALA A 94 4.94 -6.53 4.31
N LYS A 95 5.80 -5.92 3.49
CA LYS A 95 7.23 -6.27 3.43
C LYS A 95 7.93 -6.06 4.77
N GLN A 96 7.54 -5.02 5.49
CA GLN A 96 8.04 -4.70 6.83
C GLN A 96 7.36 -5.53 7.93
N ARG A 97 6.41 -6.40 7.58
CA ARG A 97 5.66 -7.28 8.51
C ARG A 97 4.93 -6.52 9.62
N ILE A 98 4.41 -5.34 9.29
CA ILE A 98 3.68 -4.49 10.25
C ILE A 98 2.27 -5.04 10.43
N ALA A 99 1.93 -5.45 11.66
CA ALA A 99 0.67 -6.09 11.98
C ALA A 99 -0.56 -5.23 11.61
N GLU A 100 -0.49 -3.93 11.88
CA GLU A 100 -1.57 -2.97 11.62
C GLU A 100 -1.87 -2.79 10.13
N GLY A 101 -0.90 -3.08 9.24
CA GLY A 101 -1.10 -3.02 7.79
C GLY A 101 -1.95 -4.17 7.24
N MET A 102 -1.99 -5.29 7.92
CA MET A 102 -2.63 -6.52 7.43
C MET A 102 -4.15 -6.37 7.25
N PRO A 103 -4.95 -5.93 8.24
CA PRO A 103 -6.40 -5.74 8.05
C PRO A 103 -6.71 -4.66 7.02
N LEU A 104 -5.87 -3.64 6.89
CA LEU A 104 -6.06 -2.55 5.93
C LEU A 104 -6.05 -3.04 4.48
N CYS A 105 -5.40 -4.19 4.20
CA CYS A 105 -5.43 -4.79 2.87
C CYS A 105 -6.87 -5.15 2.43
N ILE A 106 -7.72 -5.65 3.34
CA ILE A 106 -9.12 -5.95 3.01
C ILE A 106 -9.98 -4.69 3.09
N ASP A 107 -9.74 -3.83 4.09
CA ASP A 107 -10.50 -2.57 4.28
C ASP A 107 -10.35 -1.62 3.09
N THR A 108 -9.27 -1.74 2.34
CA THR A 108 -9.02 -0.91 1.15
C THR A 108 -9.75 -1.43 -0.10
N ILE A 109 -10.25 -2.68 -0.10
CA ILE A 109 -10.92 -3.26 -1.28
C ILE A 109 -12.34 -2.68 -1.41
N GLU A 110 -12.53 -1.88 -2.46
CA GLU A 110 -13.82 -1.31 -2.88
C GLU A 110 -14.13 -1.80 -4.30
N ILE A 111 -15.08 -2.74 -4.45
CA ILE A 111 -15.35 -3.45 -5.72
C ILE A 111 -16.15 -2.63 -6.73
N ASP A 112 -16.93 -1.66 -6.27
CA ASP A 112 -17.80 -0.83 -7.12
C ASP A 112 -17.15 0.49 -7.55
N ARG A 113 -15.92 0.76 -7.10
CA ARG A 113 -15.24 2.02 -7.35
C ARG A 113 -14.25 1.90 -8.51
N TRP A 114 -14.11 2.96 -9.28
CA TRP A 114 -13.08 3.06 -10.31
C TRP A 114 -11.70 2.66 -9.78
N GLY A 115 -10.91 1.93 -10.60
CA GLY A 115 -9.58 1.43 -10.20
C GLY A 115 -9.61 0.14 -9.40
N MET A 116 -10.77 -0.53 -9.27
CA MET A 116 -10.95 -1.77 -8.51
C MET A 116 -9.97 -2.87 -8.90
N ASP A 117 -9.65 -3.04 -10.19
CA ASP A 117 -8.77 -4.10 -10.68
C ASP A 117 -7.38 -4.03 -10.01
N ASN A 118 -6.76 -2.86 -10.05
CA ASN A 118 -5.46 -2.65 -9.45
C ASN A 118 -5.54 -2.73 -7.91
N ARG A 119 -6.62 -2.22 -7.32
CA ARG A 119 -6.83 -2.22 -5.87
C ARG A 119 -6.96 -3.64 -5.34
N ILE A 120 -7.86 -4.46 -5.90
CA ILE A 120 -8.01 -5.86 -5.50
C ILE A 120 -6.67 -6.59 -5.64
N LYS A 121 -6.03 -6.47 -6.81
CA LYS A 121 -4.76 -7.13 -7.09
C LYS A 121 -3.69 -6.77 -6.07
N LYS A 122 -3.44 -5.48 -5.83
CA LYS A 122 -2.38 -5.01 -4.92
C LYS A 122 -2.64 -5.37 -3.46
N CYS A 123 -3.89 -5.31 -3.01
CA CYS A 123 -4.26 -5.73 -1.67
C CYS A 123 -4.06 -7.24 -1.47
N LEU A 124 -4.44 -8.07 -2.44
CA LEU A 124 -4.22 -9.51 -2.37
C LEU A 124 -2.73 -9.87 -2.45
N GLU A 125 -1.94 -9.19 -3.30
CA GLU A 125 -0.48 -9.34 -3.34
C GLU A 125 0.16 -9.00 -1.97
N ALA A 126 -0.29 -7.94 -1.30
CA ALA A 126 0.19 -7.60 0.04
C ALA A 126 -0.18 -8.67 1.08
N LEU A 127 -1.39 -9.23 1.03
CA LEU A 127 -1.80 -10.33 1.91
C LEU A 127 -0.98 -11.60 1.69
N GLN A 128 -0.57 -11.90 0.45
CA GLN A 128 0.31 -13.03 0.18
C GLN A 128 1.69 -12.86 0.84
N ILE A 129 2.19 -11.62 1.00
CA ILE A 129 3.44 -11.35 1.73
C ILE A 129 3.28 -11.65 3.23
N TYR A 130 2.11 -11.37 3.82
CA TYR A 130 1.81 -11.75 5.21
C TYR A 130 1.67 -13.27 5.39
N GLY A 131 1.38 -14.01 4.32
CA GLY A 131 1.31 -15.46 4.35
C GLY A 131 0.38 -15.99 5.44
N GLY A 132 0.81 -17.00 6.17
CA GLY A 132 0.06 -17.64 7.25
C GLY A 132 -0.30 -16.71 8.41
N ALA A 133 0.38 -15.57 8.58
CA ALA A 133 -0.01 -14.59 9.59
C ALA A 133 -1.38 -13.97 9.28
N ALA A 134 -1.81 -13.98 8.02
CA ALA A 134 -3.12 -13.49 7.61
C ALA A 134 -4.28 -14.49 7.82
N LYS A 135 -4.05 -15.68 8.41
CA LYS A 135 -5.13 -16.67 8.70
C LYS A 135 -6.35 -16.08 9.43
N PRO A 136 -6.22 -15.15 10.39
CA PRO A 136 -7.38 -14.53 11.03
C PRO A 136 -8.31 -13.79 10.06
N LEU A 137 -7.82 -13.42 8.87
CA LEU A 137 -8.61 -12.71 7.85
C LEU A 137 -9.32 -13.64 6.85
N LEU A 138 -9.13 -14.96 6.92
CA LEU A 138 -9.75 -15.92 6.01
C LEU A 138 -11.27 -15.77 5.92
N PRO A 139 -12.03 -15.61 7.02
CA PRO A 139 -13.49 -15.43 6.91
C PRO A 139 -13.87 -14.21 6.06
N ARG A 140 -13.13 -13.11 6.18
CA ARG A 140 -13.37 -11.88 5.40
C ARG A 140 -13.00 -12.06 3.92
N LEU A 141 -11.99 -12.86 3.61
CA LEU A 141 -11.61 -13.20 2.24
C LEU A 141 -12.66 -14.09 1.57
N GLU A 142 -13.24 -15.04 2.30
CA GLU A 142 -14.34 -15.90 1.84
C GLU A 142 -15.62 -15.09 1.60
N GLU A 143 -15.91 -14.13 2.47
CA GLU A 143 -17.00 -13.17 2.26
C GLU A 143 -16.76 -12.31 1.00
N LEU A 144 -15.54 -11.84 0.79
CA LEU A 144 -15.18 -11.10 -0.42
C LEU A 144 -15.37 -11.98 -1.67
N GLU A 145 -14.95 -13.26 -1.62
CA GLU A 145 -15.14 -14.19 -2.73
C GLU A 145 -16.64 -14.34 -3.07
N THR A 146 -17.48 -14.47 -2.05
CA THR A 146 -18.93 -14.56 -2.23
C THR A 146 -19.47 -13.28 -2.87
N LYS A 147 -19.06 -12.10 -2.40
CA LYS A 147 -19.45 -10.80 -2.99
C LYS A 147 -19.07 -10.70 -4.45
N LEU A 148 -17.84 -11.11 -4.82
CA LEU A 148 -17.38 -11.07 -6.21
C LEU A 148 -18.17 -12.04 -7.11
N ARG A 149 -18.49 -13.26 -6.61
CA ARG A 149 -19.25 -14.27 -7.36
C ARG A 149 -20.71 -13.90 -7.58
N THR A 150 -21.33 -13.22 -6.61
CA THR A 150 -22.74 -12.80 -6.65
C THR A 150 -22.95 -11.39 -7.20
N HIS A 151 -21.87 -10.71 -7.54
CA HIS A 151 -21.96 -9.36 -8.11
C HIS A 151 -22.68 -9.37 -9.45
N ARG A 152 -23.47 -8.33 -9.74
CA ARG A 152 -24.20 -8.18 -11.03
C ARG A 152 -23.28 -8.31 -12.26
N ASP A 153 -22.03 -7.89 -12.13
CA ASP A 153 -20.99 -7.96 -13.16
C ASP A 153 -19.96 -9.08 -12.87
N ALA A 154 -20.36 -10.20 -12.25
CA ALA A 154 -19.46 -11.28 -11.81
C ALA A 154 -18.48 -11.77 -12.90
N LYS A 155 -18.86 -11.68 -14.18
CA LYS A 155 -17.99 -12.03 -15.32
C LYS A 155 -16.71 -11.19 -15.35
N LYS A 156 -16.75 -9.93 -14.94
CA LYS A 156 -15.59 -9.04 -14.88
C LYS A 156 -14.62 -9.43 -13.76
N PHE A 157 -15.10 -10.13 -12.73
CA PHE A 157 -14.31 -10.49 -11.56
C PHE A 157 -13.66 -11.88 -11.65
N GLN A 158 -13.79 -12.62 -12.75
CA GLN A 158 -13.27 -13.99 -12.85
C GLN A 158 -11.76 -14.07 -12.53
N ALA A 159 -10.96 -13.14 -13.07
CA ALA A 159 -9.52 -13.10 -12.78
C ALA A 159 -9.24 -12.79 -11.30
N HIS A 160 -10.03 -11.90 -10.68
CA HIS A 160 -9.90 -11.54 -9.26
C HIS A 160 -10.33 -12.68 -8.34
N ILE A 161 -11.40 -13.41 -8.69
CA ILE A 161 -11.82 -14.61 -7.97
C ILE A 161 -10.72 -15.67 -8.02
N GLY A 162 -10.10 -15.87 -9.17
CA GLY A 162 -8.96 -16.78 -9.30
C GLY A 162 -7.76 -16.37 -8.45
N LEU A 163 -7.41 -15.06 -8.44
CA LEU A 163 -6.34 -14.52 -7.61
C LEU A 163 -6.66 -14.64 -6.11
N LEU A 164 -7.91 -14.37 -5.72
CA LEU A 164 -8.38 -14.49 -4.34
C LEU A 164 -8.31 -15.93 -3.85
N GLY A 165 -8.79 -16.90 -4.65
CA GLY A 165 -8.68 -18.32 -4.33
C GLY A 165 -7.21 -18.75 -4.13
N LYS A 166 -6.31 -18.29 -5.01
CA LYS A 166 -4.87 -18.52 -4.85
C LYS A 166 -4.33 -17.90 -3.57
N THR A 167 -4.75 -16.67 -3.23
CA THR A 167 -4.33 -15.99 -2.00
C THR A 167 -4.80 -16.76 -0.75
N ILE A 168 -6.06 -17.19 -0.73
CA ILE A 168 -6.61 -18.00 0.36
C ILE A 168 -5.80 -19.31 0.52
N MET A 169 -5.47 -19.97 -0.59
CA MET A 169 -4.66 -21.18 -0.58
C MET A 169 -3.27 -20.95 0.01
N VAL A 170 -2.58 -19.89 -0.41
CA VAL A 170 -1.27 -19.51 0.12
C VAL A 170 -1.34 -19.28 1.63
N ILE A 171 -2.30 -18.49 2.10
CA ILE A 171 -2.49 -18.20 3.52
C ILE A 171 -2.77 -19.46 4.34
N ARG A 172 -3.63 -20.36 3.84
CA ARG A 172 -4.00 -21.61 4.54
C ARG A 172 -2.85 -22.60 4.63
N SER A 173 -2.09 -22.75 3.54
CA SER A 173 -1.03 -23.76 3.44
C SER A 173 0.27 -23.33 4.13
N ASP A 174 0.45 -22.04 4.43
CA ASP A 174 1.65 -21.56 5.09
C ASP A 174 1.70 -22.05 6.55
N SER A 175 2.64 -22.97 6.80
CA SER A 175 2.91 -23.56 8.12
C SER A 175 3.97 -22.79 8.93
N ASN A 176 4.69 -21.86 8.29
CA ASN A 176 5.74 -21.08 8.92
C ASN A 176 5.51 -19.57 8.68
N PRO A 177 4.45 -19.00 9.30
CA PRO A 177 4.11 -17.61 9.07
C PRO A 177 5.23 -16.67 9.54
N PRO A 178 5.42 -15.54 8.86
CA PRO A 178 6.35 -14.54 9.32
C PRO A 178 5.90 -13.96 10.66
N GLU A 179 6.86 -13.73 11.55
CA GLU A 179 6.60 -12.99 12.78
C GLU A 179 6.23 -11.53 12.44
N LEU A 180 5.10 -11.09 12.96
CA LEU A 180 4.66 -9.71 12.79
C LEU A 180 5.22 -8.84 13.89
N ARG A 181 5.48 -7.59 13.56
CA ARG A 181 5.91 -6.56 14.51
C ARG A 181 4.88 -5.42 14.57
N PRO A 182 4.77 -4.75 15.70
CA PRO A 182 3.90 -3.60 15.82
C PRO A 182 4.46 -2.42 15.00
N LEU A 183 3.57 -1.50 14.65
CA LEU A 183 3.97 -0.23 14.04
C LEU A 183 4.91 0.53 14.99
N PRO A 184 6.09 1.00 14.53
CA PRO A 184 6.97 1.81 15.36
C PRO A 184 6.25 3.04 15.89
N ARG A 185 6.57 3.44 17.13
CA ARG A 185 6.07 4.71 17.66
C ARG A 185 6.80 5.85 16.95
N GLY A 186 6.03 6.75 16.37
CA GLY A 186 6.55 7.94 15.70
C GLY A 186 6.96 9.04 16.67
#